data_07fc4c7d6bb09aef836b016d880793e4
#
_entry.id   07fc4c7d6bb09aef836b016d880793e4
#
_cell.length_a   1.000
_cell.length_b   1.000
_cell.length_c   1.000
_cell.angle_alpha   90.00
_cell.angle_beta   90.00
_cell.angle_gamma   90.00
#
_symmetry.space_group_name_H-M   'P 1'
#
loop_
_entity.id
_entity.type
_entity.pdbx_description
1 polymer ?
#
loop_
_entity_poly.entity_id
_entity_poly.type
_entity_poly.pdbx_seq_one_letter_code
_entity_poly.pdbx_strand_id
1 'polypeptide(L)'
;MKTSANRFVIAITFITFILYGCSKTTDINSAGNLQSGTITRTGSHVYGLLPTTPDQILNVPLYSREAFNSSLIEKGVTPPPSVPKVYTLVSPPVRDQGQIGSCTAFCGAESDEILYYYKNQSWPSTLSPAFVYYCERVLILKQRITADNGASMVNIPQALQKYGDCLETSYTYPSSNTSTAYKTAPTSTALTEGLSYVIGQKKTNYAMIISGDTAAVKNILRSNTPVMLGFNVYDNTKYAYFEGLNTTSYTYNPLTSTGKLATGVKLLGGHAVPIIGYDDNLKAFLIENSWGTSWGNGGYFYMPYTVFMSKTIVPSSNVYYATLN
;
A
#
# COMPACT_ATOMS: atom_id res chain seq x y z
N MET A 1 22.10 3.61 87.20
CA MET A 1 21.54 4.59 86.26
C MET A 1 21.24 3.89 84.97
N LYS A 2 19.96 3.65 84.67
CA LYS A 2 19.49 2.94 83.50
C LYS A 2 18.98 3.97 82.49
N THR A 3 19.63 4.05 81.32
CA THR A 3 19.15 4.88 80.20
C THR A 3 18.28 4.02 79.30
N SER A 4 17.01 4.43 79.14
CA SER A 4 16.01 3.85 78.26
C SER A 4 16.23 4.35 76.82
N ALA A 5 16.33 3.44 75.85
CA ALA A 5 16.37 3.79 74.44
C ALA A 5 14.97 3.60 73.83
N ASN A 6 14.37 4.72 73.45
CA ASN A 6 13.12 4.72 72.67
C ASN A 6 13.39 4.31 71.24
N ARG A 7 12.73 3.23 70.83
CA ARG A 7 12.66 2.82 69.39
C ARG A 7 11.44 3.48 68.76
N PHE A 8 11.69 4.40 67.80
CA PHE A 8 10.67 4.90 66.89
C PHE A 8 10.44 3.88 65.79
N VAL A 9 9.24 3.35 65.69
CA VAL A 9 8.79 2.52 64.56
C VAL A 9 8.17 3.49 63.53
N ILE A 10 8.85 3.62 62.39
CA ILE A 10 8.29 4.37 61.23
C ILE A 10 7.49 3.36 60.42
N ALA A 11 6.16 3.50 60.44
CA ALA A 11 5.28 2.77 59.54
C ALA A 11 5.33 3.42 58.14
N ILE A 12 5.93 2.75 57.20
CA ILE A 12 5.90 3.15 55.76
C ILE A 12 4.63 2.57 55.14
N THR A 13 3.66 3.46 54.93
CA THR A 13 2.43 3.11 54.18
C THR A 13 2.75 3.15 52.71
N PHE A 14 2.79 1.95 52.06
CA PHE A 14 2.85 1.84 50.61
C PHE A 14 1.48 2.22 50.02
N ILE A 15 1.40 3.40 49.43
CA ILE A 15 0.28 3.77 48.56
C ILE A 15 0.54 3.17 47.18
N THR A 16 -0.15 2.08 46.88
CA THR A 16 -0.21 1.49 45.52
C THR A 16 -1.08 2.39 44.64
N PHE A 17 -0.46 3.21 43.83
CA PHE A 17 -1.14 3.86 42.70
C PHE A 17 -1.45 2.81 41.64
N ILE A 18 -2.71 2.39 41.55
CA ILE A 18 -3.23 1.63 40.41
C ILE A 18 -3.43 2.65 39.28
N LEU A 19 -2.46 2.71 38.39
CA LEU A 19 -2.62 3.39 37.10
C LEU A 19 -3.57 2.55 36.26
N TYR A 20 -4.84 2.93 36.19
CA TYR A 20 -5.72 2.49 35.11
C TYR A 20 -5.25 3.11 33.80
N GLY A 21 -4.30 2.46 33.19
CA GLY A 21 -3.94 2.70 31.80
C GLY A 21 -5.08 2.14 30.93
N CYS A 22 -5.95 3.02 30.45
CA CYS A 22 -6.88 2.69 29.38
C CYS A 22 -6.07 2.49 28.10
N SER A 23 -5.48 1.30 27.91
CA SER A 23 -4.94 0.89 26.63
C SER A 23 -6.14 0.56 25.75
N LYS A 24 -6.46 1.46 24.82
CA LYS A 24 -7.28 1.10 23.67
C LYS A 24 -6.45 0.12 22.84
N THR A 25 -6.57 -1.16 23.11
CA THR A 25 -6.21 -2.20 22.18
C THR A 25 -7.17 -2.05 21.00
N THR A 26 -6.69 -1.43 19.93
CA THR A 26 -7.36 -1.53 18.64
C THR A 26 -7.32 -2.99 18.24
N ASP A 27 -8.49 -3.63 18.19
CA ASP A 27 -8.65 -5.00 17.71
C ASP A 27 -8.16 -5.09 16.27
N ILE A 28 -6.96 -5.65 16.08
CA ILE A 28 -6.38 -5.95 14.76
C ILE A 28 -6.97 -7.26 14.20
N ASN A 29 -7.88 -7.91 14.91
CA ASN A 29 -8.35 -9.27 14.65
C ASN A 29 -9.67 -9.39 13.87
N SER A 30 -10.05 -8.44 13.03
CA SER A 30 -11.14 -8.66 12.06
C SER A 30 -10.63 -8.81 10.63
N ALA A 31 -9.57 -9.62 10.43
CA ALA A 31 -9.24 -10.15 9.12
C ALA A 31 -10.24 -11.27 8.83
N GLY A 32 -11.23 -10.99 7.97
CA GLY A 32 -12.01 -12.06 7.35
C GLY A 32 -11.03 -13.09 6.76
N ASN A 33 -11.29 -14.37 7.04
CA ASN A 33 -10.49 -15.51 6.63
C ASN A 33 -10.07 -15.47 5.15
N LEU A 34 -8.93 -14.84 4.84
CA LEU A 34 -8.18 -15.15 3.65
C LEU A 34 -7.37 -16.40 4.00
N GLN A 35 -7.75 -17.54 3.44
CA GLN A 35 -6.96 -18.77 3.52
C GLN A 35 -5.53 -18.50 3.01
N SER A 36 -4.57 -19.07 3.73
CA SER A 36 -3.13 -18.97 3.51
C SER A 36 -2.68 -18.87 2.05
N GLY A 37 -2.11 -17.72 1.67
CA GLY A 37 -0.98 -17.68 0.75
C GLY A 37 -1.16 -18.10 -0.70
N THR A 38 -2.37 -18.15 -1.26
CA THR A 38 -2.57 -18.55 -2.66
C THR A 38 -3.12 -17.38 -3.47
N ILE A 39 -2.40 -17.03 -4.56
CA ILE A 39 -2.92 -16.06 -5.53
C ILE A 39 -4.16 -16.62 -6.24
N THR A 40 -5.12 -15.77 -6.53
CA THR A 40 -6.33 -16.16 -7.27
C THR A 40 -6.19 -15.76 -8.74
N ARG A 41 -6.55 -16.67 -9.62
CA ARG A 41 -6.61 -16.44 -11.07
C ARG A 41 -8.04 -16.50 -11.52
N THR A 42 -8.53 -15.43 -12.14
CA THR A 42 -9.85 -15.37 -12.76
C THR A 42 -9.64 -15.03 -14.22
N GLY A 43 -10.17 -15.82 -15.14
CA GLY A 43 -10.19 -15.52 -16.58
C GLY A 43 -8.92 -14.80 -17.10
N SER A 44 -9.02 -13.49 -17.25
CA SER A 44 -7.96 -12.62 -17.78
C SER A 44 -7.04 -11.99 -16.73
N HIS A 45 -7.36 -12.07 -15.43
CA HIS A 45 -6.63 -11.33 -14.40
C HIS A 45 -6.11 -12.21 -13.26
N VAL A 46 -5.07 -11.71 -12.55
CA VAL A 46 -4.45 -12.40 -11.43
C VAL A 46 -4.40 -11.49 -10.22
N TYR A 47 -4.93 -11.97 -9.11
CA TYR A 47 -4.93 -11.29 -7.82
C TYR A 47 -3.76 -11.78 -6.98
N GLY A 48 -2.70 -10.97 -6.92
CA GLY A 48 -1.42 -11.35 -6.32
C GLY A 48 -1.17 -10.79 -4.92
N LEU A 49 -2.11 -10.02 -4.36
CA LEU A 49 -1.94 -9.46 -3.02
C LEU A 49 -2.22 -10.51 -1.96
N LEU A 50 -1.20 -10.79 -1.16
CA LEU A 50 -1.29 -11.66 0.02
C LEU A 50 -1.70 -10.89 1.27
N PRO A 51 -2.35 -11.55 2.24
CA PRO A 51 -2.58 -10.97 3.56
C PRO A 51 -1.25 -10.58 4.22
N THR A 52 -1.22 -9.40 4.85
CA THR A 52 -0.11 -8.97 5.69
C THR A 52 -0.26 -9.59 7.09
N THR A 53 0.76 -10.28 7.58
CA THR A 53 0.75 -10.85 8.94
C THR A 53 1.11 -9.80 9.99
N PRO A 54 0.66 -9.96 11.26
CA PRO A 54 1.02 -9.03 12.34
C PRO A 54 2.54 -8.87 12.51
N ASP A 55 3.32 -9.93 12.39
CA ASP A 55 4.77 -9.89 12.53
C ASP A 55 5.46 -9.05 11.45
N GLN A 56 4.89 -9.02 10.24
CA GLN A 56 5.43 -8.21 9.14
C GLN A 56 5.33 -6.71 9.40
N ILE A 57 4.36 -6.27 10.21
CA ILE A 57 4.09 -4.84 10.47
C ILE A 57 4.50 -4.38 11.86
N LEU A 58 5.03 -5.27 12.71
CA LEU A 58 5.35 -4.98 14.11
C LEU A 58 6.20 -3.71 14.31
N ASN A 59 7.13 -3.45 13.39
CA ASN A 59 8.05 -2.31 13.43
C ASN A 59 7.78 -1.27 12.33
N VAL A 60 6.62 -1.34 11.66
CA VAL A 60 6.26 -0.36 10.63
C VAL A 60 5.71 0.89 11.31
N PRO A 61 6.26 2.07 11.02
CA PRO A 61 5.73 3.32 11.56
C PRO A 61 4.28 3.52 11.13
N LEU A 62 3.47 4.06 12.04
CA LEU A 62 2.14 4.57 11.68
C LEU A 62 2.27 6.02 11.19
N TYR A 63 1.42 6.38 10.23
CA TYR A 63 1.30 7.76 9.81
C TYR A 63 0.95 8.66 11.00
N SER A 64 1.72 9.72 11.15
CA SER A 64 1.41 10.87 12.00
C SER A 64 1.43 12.11 11.11
N ARG A 65 0.37 12.91 11.16
CA ARG A 65 0.28 14.15 10.37
C ARG A 65 1.41 15.11 10.72
N GLU A 66 1.72 15.22 12.01
CA GLU A 66 2.75 16.11 12.52
C GLU A 66 4.13 15.69 11.99
N ALA A 67 4.47 14.41 12.14
CA ALA A 67 5.74 13.87 11.67
C ALA A 67 5.86 13.97 10.14
N PHE A 68 4.79 13.69 9.40
CA PHE A 68 4.75 13.80 7.96
C PHE A 68 4.95 15.25 7.50
N ASN A 69 4.18 16.19 8.05
CA ASN A 69 4.30 17.61 7.69
C ASN A 69 5.68 18.17 8.06
N SER A 70 6.25 17.81 9.22
CA SER A 70 7.60 18.20 9.59
C SER A 70 8.64 17.70 8.58
N SER A 71 8.51 16.46 8.11
CA SER A 71 9.40 15.90 7.10
C SER A 71 9.31 16.63 5.74
N LEU A 72 8.14 17.19 5.41
CA LEU A 72 7.97 18.00 4.21
C LEU A 72 8.65 19.37 4.35
N ILE A 73 8.49 20.03 5.51
CA ILE A 73 9.12 21.32 5.79
C ILE A 73 10.64 21.20 5.73
N GLU A 74 11.22 20.13 6.31
CA GLU A 74 12.65 19.83 6.22
C GLU A 74 13.12 19.69 4.76
N LYS A 75 12.26 19.27 3.87
CA LYS A 75 12.52 19.13 2.42
C LYS A 75 12.16 20.38 1.62
N GLY A 76 11.75 21.48 2.28
CA GLY A 76 11.33 22.73 1.61
C GLY A 76 9.97 22.64 0.91
N VAL A 77 9.18 21.59 1.19
CA VAL A 77 7.83 21.42 0.63
C VAL A 77 6.82 22.06 1.56
N THR A 78 6.13 23.09 1.10
CA THR A 78 5.03 23.72 1.84
C THR A 78 3.70 23.14 1.35
N PRO A 79 2.90 22.50 2.23
CA PRO A 79 1.55 22.07 1.85
C PRO A 79 0.72 23.26 1.34
N PRO A 80 -0.11 23.08 0.30
CA PRO A 80 -0.92 24.16 -0.24
C PRO A 80 -1.85 24.76 0.85
N PRO A 81 -2.01 26.07 0.90
CA PRO A 81 -2.77 26.76 1.96
C PRO A 81 -4.27 26.46 1.93
N SER A 82 -4.80 26.04 0.79
CA SER A 82 -6.19 25.62 0.62
C SER A 82 -6.30 24.14 0.26
N VAL A 83 -7.38 23.49 0.71
CA VAL A 83 -7.68 22.10 0.36
C VAL A 83 -8.56 22.11 -0.89
N PRO A 84 -8.03 21.81 -2.09
CA PRO A 84 -8.85 21.72 -3.28
C PRO A 84 -9.86 20.58 -3.16
N LYS A 85 -11.03 20.74 -3.78
CA LYS A 85 -12.05 19.68 -3.83
C LYS A 85 -11.64 18.51 -4.72
N VAL A 86 -10.78 18.78 -5.70
CA VAL A 86 -10.25 17.77 -6.63
C VAL A 86 -8.74 17.91 -6.68
N TYR A 87 -8.05 16.81 -6.59
CA TYR A 87 -6.59 16.77 -6.70
C TYR A 87 -6.16 15.48 -7.39
N THR A 88 -5.25 15.57 -8.34
CA THR A 88 -4.72 14.41 -9.07
C THR A 88 -3.23 14.59 -9.31
N LEU A 89 -2.47 13.56 -9.01
CA LEU A 89 -1.05 13.46 -9.36
C LEU A 89 -0.90 13.19 -10.85
N VAL A 90 0.20 13.65 -11.43
CA VAL A 90 0.63 13.15 -12.74
C VAL A 90 1.13 11.73 -12.55
N SER A 91 0.67 10.80 -13.38
CA SER A 91 1.07 9.39 -13.34
C SER A 91 1.76 8.95 -14.64
N PRO A 92 2.58 7.88 -14.61
CA PRO A 92 3.17 7.32 -15.82
C PRO A 92 2.08 6.71 -16.72
N PRO A 93 2.40 6.29 -17.96
CA PRO A 93 1.45 5.55 -18.77
C PRO A 93 1.01 4.25 -18.11
N VAL A 94 -0.31 3.98 -18.11
CA VAL A 94 -0.90 2.77 -17.54
C VAL A 94 -0.32 1.52 -18.19
N ARG A 95 0.12 0.57 -17.37
CA ARG A 95 0.72 -0.69 -17.79
C ARG A 95 -0.20 -1.89 -17.54
N ASP A 96 0.16 -3.06 -18.06
CA ASP A 96 -0.59 -4.30 -17.89
C ASP A 96 0.29 -5.38 -17.25
N GLN A 97 -0.11 -5.85 -16.05
CA GLN A 97 0.56 -6.95 -15.36
C GLN A 97 0.29 -8.32 -15.99
N GLY A 98 -0.71 -8.42 -16.88
CA GLY A 98 -1.10 -9.67 -17.52
C GLY A 98 -1.45 -10.76 -16.50
N GLN A 99 -0.93 -11.97 -16.75
CA GLN A 99 -1.27 -13.17 -15.97
C GLN A 99 -0.26 -13.50 -14.85
N ILE A 100 0.44 -12.49 -14.32
CA ILE A 100 1.40 -12.63 -13.20
C ILE A 100 0.82 -11.96 -11.95
N GLY A 101 0.97 -12.58 -10.79
CA GLY A 101 0.48 -12.07 -9.51
C GLY A 101 1.31 -10.91 -8.94
N SER A 102 1.67 -9.93 -9.77
CA SER A 102 2.63 -8.86 -9.51
C SER A 102 2.00 -7.48 -9.25
N CYS A 103 0.72 -7.43 -8.91
CA CYS A 103 0.04 -6.15 -8.65
C CYS A 103 0.74 -5.29 -7.58
N THR A 104 1.35 -5.89 -6.55
CA THR A 104 2.15 -5.16 -5.56
C THR A 104 3.35 -4.47 -6.20
N ALA A 105 4.03 -5.14 -7.09
CA ALA A 105 5.20 -4.61 -7.78
C ALA A 105 4.85 -3.49 -8.77
N PHE A 106 3.73 -3.59 -9.48
CA PHE A 106 3.22 -2.49 -10.32
C PHE A 106 2.89 -1.27 -9.46
N CYS A 107 2.12 -1.47 -8.38
CA CYS A 107 1.83 -0.41 -7.41
C CYS A 107 3.12 0.25 -6.87
N GLY A 108 4.16 -0.55 -6.61
CA GLY A 108 5.46 -0.06 -6.15
C GLY A 108 6.20 0.75 -7.20
N ALA A 109 6.41 0.20 -8.39
CA ALA A 109 7.15 0.84 -9.47
C ALA A 109 6.47 2.16 -9.93
N GLU A 110 5.14 2.16 -10.11
CA GLU A 110 4.36 3.36 -10.44
C GLU A 110 4.47 4.42 -9.33
N SER A 111 4.39 4.01 -8.07
CA SER A 111 4.56 4.94 -6.94
C SER A 111 5.96 5.56 -6.93
N ASP A 112 6.99 4.79 -7.22
CA ASP A 112 8.38 5.26 -7.26
C ASP A 112 8.61 6.21 -8.44
N GLU A 113 8.09 5.90 -9.63
CA GLU A 113 8.11 6.78 -10.80
C GLU A 113 7.45 8.14 -10.52
N ILE A 114 6.27 8.15 -9.87
CA ILE A 114 5.57 9.39 -9.48
C ILE A 114 6.43 10.21 -8.50
N LEU A 115 7.02 9.57 -7.49
CA LEU A 115 7.89 10.24 -6.52
C LEU A 115 9.10 10.89 -7.20
N TYR A 116 9.75 10.18 -8.12
CA TYR A 116 10.87 10.71 -8.90
C TYR A 116 10.46 11.84 -9.82
N TYR A 117 9.31 11.75 -10.48
CA TYR A 117 8.76 12.84 -11.29
C TYR A 117 8.61 14.12 -10.48
N TYR A 118 7.98 14.06 -9.33
CA TYR A 118 7.76 15.26 -8.52
C TYR A 118 9.04 15.81 -7.89
N LYS A 119 10.01 14.97 -7.63
CA LYS A 119 11.33 15.41 -7.14
C LYS A 119 12.16 16.08 -8.23
N ASN A 120 12.18 15.52 -9.43
CA ASN A 120 13.09 15.92 -10.50
C ASN A 120 12.41 16.74 -11.61
N GLN A 121 11.07 16.90 -11.58
CA GLN A 121 10.24 17.52 -12.61
C GLN A 121 10.43 16.90 -14.00
N SER A 122 10.81 15.64 -14.03
CA SER A 122 10.99 14.81 -15.23
C SER A 122 10.77 13.35 -14.88
N TRP A 123 10.21 12.60 -15.82
CA TRP A 123 10.06 11.17 -15.64
C TRP A 123 11.44 10.49 -15.59
N PRO A 124 11.65 9.51 -14.69
CA PRO A 124 12.73 8.56 -14.89
C PRO A 124 12.47 7.79 -16.20
N SER A 125 13.47 7.11 -16.72
CA SER A 125 13.19 6.02 -17.66
C SER A 125 12.29 5.00 -16.96
N THR A 126 11.41 4.29 -17.69
CA THR A 126 10.47 3.34 -17.12
C THR A 126 11.14 2.38 -16.13
N LEU A 127 10.63 2.30 -14.91
CA LEU A 127 11.11 1.39 -13.88
C LEU A 127 10.49 -0.01 -14.04
N SER A 128 11.12 -1.03 -13.45
CA SER A 128 10.80 -2.43 -13.69
C SER A 128 9.90 -3.07 -12.63
N PRO A 129 8.60 -3.27 -12.86
CA PRO A 129 7.78 -4.05 -11.94
C PRO A 129 8.28 -5.49 -11.76
N ALA A 130 8.97 -6.06 -12.75
CA ALA A 130 9.56 -7.39 -12.62
C ALA A 130 10.66 -7.42 -11.56
N PHE A 131 11.47 -6.37 -11.46
CA PHE A 131 12.52 -6.23 -10.47
C PHE A 131 11.95 -6.10 -9.06
N VAL A 132 10.97 -5.21 -8.86
CA VAL A 132 10.27 -5.06 -7.57
C VAL A 132 9.65 -6.39 -7.17
N TYR A 133 8.99 -7.10 -8.10
CA TYR A 133 8.38 -8.41 -7.83
C TYR A 133 9.39 -9.48 -7.44
N TYR A 134 10.59 -9.47 -8.05
CA TYR A 134 11.69 -10.33 -7.62
C TYR A 134 12.13 -9.99 -6.20
N CYS A 135 12.34 -8.71 -5.90
CA CYS A 135 12.79 -8.25 -4.58
C CYS A 135 11.79 -8.61 -3.48
N GLU A 136 10.49 -8.39 -3.71
CA GLU A 136 9.43 -8.75 -2.77
C GLU A 136 9.41 -10.25 -2.48
N ARG A 137 9.30 -11.07 -3.54
CA ARG A 137 9.14 -12.52 -3.38
C ARG A 137 10.41 -13.22 -2.92
N VAL A 138 11.51 -12.99 -3.64
CA VAL A 138 12.73 -13.78 -3.47
C VAL A 138 13.62 -13.20 -2.37
N LEU A 139 13.85 -11.89 -2.39
CA LEU A 139 14.81 -11.28 -1.47
C LEU A 139 14.20 -10.98 -0.08
N ILE A 140 12.91 -10.66 0.00
CA ILE A 140 12.22 -10.38 1.28
C ILE A 140 11.50 -11.61 1.79
N LEU A 141 10.56 -12.16 1.02
CA LEU A 141 9.70 -13.28 1.46
C LEU A 141 10.39 -14.64 1.36
N LYS A 142 11.59 -14.74 0.78
CA LYS A 142 12.34 -15.99 0.61
C LYS A 142 11.56 -17.09 -0.13
N GLN A 143 10.68 -16.69 -0.99
CA GLN A 143 9.94 -17.61 -1.87
C GLN A 143 10.89 -18.21 -2.93
N ARG A 144 10.49 -19.34 -3.51
CA ARG A 144 11.19 -19.91 -4.66
C ARG A 144 11.08 -18.94 -5.84
N ILE A 145 12.19 -18.71 -6.54
CA ILE A 145 12.22 -17.82 -7.71
C ILE A 145 11.23 -18.24 -8.81
N THR A 146 10.98 -19.55 -8.95
CA THR A 146 10.06 -20.09 -9.93
C THR A 146 8.58 -19.99 -9.55
N ALA A 147 8.29 -19.57 -8.32
CA ALA A 147 6.91 -19.48 -7.81
C ALA A 147 6.31 -18.11 -8.12
N ASP A 148 5.08 -18.10 -8.62
CA ASP A 148 4.24 -16.90 -8.75
C ASP A 148 3.23 -16.89 -7.60
N ASN A 149 3.67 -16.50 -6.41
CA ASN A 149 2.88 -16.56 -5.18
C ASN A 149 2.41 -15.21 -4.66
N GLY A 150 2.71 -14.12 -5.37
CA GLY A 150 2.34 -12.77 -4.92
C GLY A 150 3.19 -12.25 -3.76
N ALA A 151 2.80 -11.08 -3.24
CA ALA A 151 3.42 -10.44 -2.08
C ALA A 151 2.38 -9.68 -1.26
N SER A 152 2.74 -9.21 -0.06
CA SER A 152 1.86 -8.39 0.79
C SER A 152 2.20 -6.91 0.69
N MET A 153 1.27 -6.04 1.07
CA MET A 153 1.43 -4.59 0.93
C MET A 153 2.68 -4.02 1.57
N VAL A 154 3.08 -4.54 2.73
CA VAL A 154 4.29 -4.09 3.43
C VAL A 154 5.58 -4.40 2.66
N ASN A 155 5.57 -5.41 1.80
CA ASN A 155 6.76 -5.80 1.03
C ASN A 155 7.10 -4.77 -0.04
N ILE A 156 6.14 -3.99 -0.53
CA ILE A 156 6.37 -2.90 -1.49
C ILE A 156 7.40 -1.91 -0.94
N PRO A 157 7.10 -1.14 0.13
CA PRO A 157 8.05 -0.16 0.63
C PRO A 157 9.33 -0.79 1.19
N GLN A 158 9.29 -2.04 1.69
CA GLN A 158 10.48 -2.75 2.11
C GLN A 158 11.42 -3.06 0.93
N ALA A 159 10.87 -3.47 -0.22
CA ALA A 159 11.64 -3.73 -1.43
C ALA A 159 12.25 -2.43 -1.97
N LEU A 160 11.44 -1.41 -2.15
CA LEU A 160 11.87 -0.09 -2.65
C LEU A 160 12.92 0.57 -1.73
N GLN A 161 12.78 0.45 -0.41
CA GLN A 161 13.76 1.00 0.52
C GLN A 161 15.09 0.27 0.51
N LYS A 162 15.07 -1.04 0.35
CA LYS A 162 16.27 -1.87 0.49
C LYS A 162 17.00 -2.11 -0.83
N TYR A 163 16.26 -2.25 -1.91
CA TYR A 163 16.79 -2.65 -3.20
C TYR A 163 16.49 -1.63 -4.30
N GLY A 164 15.54 -0.72 -4.06
CA GLY A 164 15.06 0.23 -5.06
C GLY A 164 14.32 -0.42 -6.20
N ASP A 165 14.40 0.19 -7.36
CA ASP A 165 13.89 -0.33 -8.63
C ASP A 165 14.90 -0.06 -9.74
N CYS A 166 15.09 -0.98 -10.68
CA CYS A 166 15.96 -0.78 -11.83
C CYS A 166 15.15 -0.35 -13.05
N LEU A 167 15.84 0.04 -14.11
CA LEU A 167 15.18 0.35 -15.38
C LEU A 167 14.55 -0.91 -15.97
N GLU A 168 13.41 -0.73 -16.64
CA GLU A 168 12.71 -1.78 -17.38
C GLU A 168 13.63 -2.43 -18.43
N THR A 169 14.54 -1.66 -19.02
CA THR A 169 15.54 -2.16 -19.99
C THR A 169 16.59 -3.08 -19.37
N SER A 170 16.84 -2.97 -18.07
CA SER A 170 17.82 -3.78 -17.34
C SER A 170 17.23 -5.08 -16.78
N TYR A 171 15.93 -5.10 -16.54
CA TYR A 171 15.20 -6.30 -16.12
C TYR A 171 13.74 -6.21 -16.59
N THR A 172 13.53 -6.61 -17.84
CA THR A 172 12.28 -6.43 -18.59
C THR A 172 11.12 -7.25 -18.02
N TYR A 173 9.97 -6.63 -17.85
CA TYR A 173 8.74 -7.32 -17.50
C TYR A 173 8.29 -8.23 -18.64
N PRO A 174 7.92 -9.49 -18.37
CA PRO A 174 7.58 -10.43 -19.44
C PRO A 174 6.27 -10.06 -20.14
N SER A 175 6.28 -10.14 -21.45
CA SER A 175 5.10 -9.86 -22.29
C SER A 175 3.99 -10.92 -22.19
N SER A 176 4.25 -12.05 -21.54
CA SER A 176 3.27 -13.12 -21.31
C SER A 176 3.57 -13.89 -20.02
N ASN A 177 2.53 -14.50 -19.44
CA ASN A 177 2.62 -15.32 -18.23
C ASN A 177 3.39 -16.65 -18.43
N THR A 178 3.60 -17.07 -19.67
CA THR A 178 4.41 -18.25 -20.00
C THR A 178 5.90 -17.97 -19.97
N SER A 179 6.29 -16.69 -19.91
CA SER A 179 7.68 -16.27 -19.83
C SER A 179 8.34 -16.77 -18.54
N THR A 180 9.61 -17.11 -18.65
CA THR A 180 10.47 -17.43 -17.50
C THR A 180 11.23 -16.21 -16.98
N ALA A 181 11.06 -15.02 -17.58
CA ALA A 181 11.85 -13.83 -17.27
C ALA A 181 11.82 -13.49 -15.78
N TYR A 182 10.62 -13.38 -15.16
CA TYR A 182 10.50 -13.10 -13.73
C TYR A 182 10.94 -14.27 -12.82
N LYS A 183 11.30 -15.42 -13.41
CA LYS A 183 11.82 -16.63 -12.74
C LYS A 183 13.35 -16.72 -12.81
N THR A 184 13.99 -15.73 -13.41
CA THR A 184 15.44 -15.61 -13.49
C THR A 184 15.90 -14.46 -12.60
N ALA A 185 16.99 -14.61 -11.86
CA ALA A 185 17.50 -13.53 -11.02
C ALA A 185 17.97 -12.34 -11.86
N PRO A 186 17.75 -11.10 -11.41
CA PRO A 186 18.36 -9.92 -12.01
C PRO A 186 19.88 -10.03 -12.02
N THR A 187 20.51 -9.42 -12.99
CA THR A 187 21.98 -9.34 -13.06
C THR A 187 22.52 -8.48 -11.89
N SER A 188 23.82 -8.62 -11.57
CA SER A 188 24.46 -7.74 -10.60
C SER A 188 24.40 -6.27 -11.01
N THR A 189 24.42 -5.99 -12.30
CA THR A 189 24.23 -4.63 -12.86
C THR A 189 22.85 -4.09 -12.53
N ALA A 190 21.78 -4.85 -12.79
CA ALA A 190 20.41 -4.44 -12.47
C ALA A 190 20.21 -4.24 -10.94
N LEU A 191 20.80 -5.10 -10.11
CA LEU A 191 20.76 -4.94 -8.64
C LEU A 191 21.50 -3.67 -8.17
N THR A 192 22.60 -3.30 -8.81
CA THR A 192 23.33 -2.08 -8.50
C THR A 192 22.59 -0.85 -9.01
N GLU A 193 22.03 -0.90 -10.19
CA GLU A 193 21.21 0.16 -10.78
C GLU A 193 20.00 0.47 -9.91
N GLY A 194 19.34 -0.57 -9.38
CA GLY A 194 18.19 -0.43 -8.48
C GLY A 194 18.47 0.49 -7.30
N LEU A 195 19.69 0.50 -6.77
CA LEU A 195 20.08 1.36 -5.66
C LEU A 195 20.07 2.86 -6.01
N SER A 196 20.00 3.23 -7.28
CA SER A 196 19.83 4.62 -7.74
C SER A 196 18.41 5.15 -7.57
N TYR A 197 17.44 4.25 -7.40
CA TYR A 197 16.00 4.54 -7.31
C TYR A 197 15.40 4.03 -5.99
N VAL A 198 16.16 4.07 -4.89
CA VAL A 198 15.63 3.70 -3.58
C VAL A 198 14.77 4.80 -2.99
N ILE A 199 13.62 4.46 -2.44
CA ILE A 199 12.96 5.35 -1.50
C ILE A 199 13.89 5.57 -0.30
N GLY A 200 13.83 6.73 0.33
CA GLY A 200 14.81 7.09 1.35
C GLY A 200 15.03 6.02 2.41
N GLN A 201 16.29 5.88 2.85
CA GLN A 201 16.73 4.80 3.74
C GLN A 201 16.52 5.06 5.24
N LYS A 202 15.84 6.15 5.62
CA LYS A 202 15.47 6.41 7.01
C LYS A 202 14.27 5.56 7.41
N LYS A 203 14.17 5.15 8.67
CA LYS A 203 13.02 4.39 9.18
C LYS A 203 11.64 5.05 8.93
N THR A 204 11.61 6.35 8.71
CA THR A 204 10.42 7.18 8.51
C THR A 204 10.07 7.43 7.04
N ASN A 205 10.78 6.83 6.10
CA ASN A 205 10.55 7.07 4.68
C ASN A 205 9.32 6.36 4.13
N TYR A 206 8.74 5.46 4.89
CA TYR A 206 7.40 4.93 4.62
C TYR A 206 6.67 4.70 5.94
N ALA A 207 5.36 4.75 5.88
CA ALA A 207 4.51 4.41 7.01
C ALA A 207 3.19 3.81 6.55
N MET A 208 2.58 3.07 7.46
CA MET A 208 1.24 2.54 7.31
C MET A 208 0.22 3.59 7.71
N ILE A 209 -0.82 3.76 6.90
CA ILE A 209 -1.98 4.60 7.18
C ILE A 209 -3.07 3.71 7.75
N ILE A 210 -3.72 4.14 8.83
CA ILE A 210 -4.89 3.42 9.34
C ILE A 210 -5.98 3.44 8.25
N SER A 211 -6.37 2.26 7.78
CA SER A 211 -7.42 2.13 6.77
C SER A 211 -8.69 2.87 7.21
N GLY A 212 -9.26 3.64 6.29
CA GLY A 212 -10.41 4.51 6.53
C GLY A 212 -10.05 5.96 6.86
N ASP A 213 -8.78 6.30 7.10
CA ASP A 213 -8.34 7.69 7.28
C ASP A 213 -8.21 8.41 5.91
N THR A 214 -9.35 8.86 5.39
CA THR A 214 -9.41 9.62 4.14
C THR A 214 -8.68 10.96 4.24
N ALA A 215 -8.61 11.56 5.43
CA ALA A 215 -7.93 12.83 5.64
C ALA A 215 -6.40 12.67 5.54
N ALA A 216 -5.85 11.58 6.09
CA ALA A 216 -4.43 11.23 5.92
C ALA A 216 -4.08 11.04 4.44
N VAL A 217 -4.87 10.22 3.72
CA VAL A 217 -4.64 9.98 2.28
C VAL A 217 -4.64 11.28 1.48
N LYS A 218 -5.64 12.15 1.67
CA LYS A 218 -5.69 13.45 0.99
C LYS A 218 -4.51 14.35 1.35
N ASN A 219 -4.07 14.35 2.61
CA ASN A 219 -2.92 15.14 3.02
C ASN A 219 -1.63 14.68 2.32
N ILE A 220 -1.44 13.37 2.19
CA ILE A 220 -0.28 12.77 1.53
C ILE A 220 -0.32 13.07 0.03
N LEU A 221 -1.45 12.87 -0.63
CA LEU A 221 -1.61 13.17 -2.06
C LEU A 221 -1.26 14.62 -2.39
N ARG A 222 -1.76 15.59 -1.59
CA ARG A 222 -1.45 17.03 -1.78
C ARG A 222 0.01 17.39 -1.58
N SER A 223 0.79 16.48 -1.06
CA SER A 223 2.26 16.61 -0.95
C SER A 223 2.98 15.88 -2.07
N ASN A 224 2.29 15.68 -3.19
CA ASN A 224 2.83 15.02 -4.39
C ASN A 224 3.30 13.58 -4.13
N THR A 225 2.67 12.90 -3.19
CA THR A 225 3.03 11.55 -2.79
C THR A 225 1.85 10.60 -3.07
N PRO A 226 2.02 9.56 -3.89
CA PRO A 226 1.00 8.55 -4.11
C PRO A 226 0.79 7.70 -2.86
N VAL A 227 -0.38 7.08 -2.75
CA VAL A 227 -0.70 6.19 -1.64
C VAL A 227 -0.93 4.79 -2.16
N MET A 228 -0.14 3.83 -1.69
CA MET A 228 -0.24 2.42 -2.03
C MET A 228 -1.42 1.80 -1.29
N LEU A 229 -2.37 1.26 -2.02
CA LEU A 229 -3.61 0.67 -1.51
C LEU A 229 -3.70 -0.81 -1.84
N GLY A 230 -3.90 -1.64 -0.82
CA GLY A 230 -4.31 -3.03 -0.99
C GLY A 230 -5.76 -3.23 -0.59
N PHE A 231 -6.52 -3.93 -1.40
CA PHE A 231 -7.92 -4.19 -1.11
C PHE A 231 -8.37 -5.57 -1.57
N ASN A 232 -9.42 -6.05 -0.91
CA ASN A 232 -10.11 -7.28 -1.28
C ASN A 232 -11.10 -6.98 -2.42
N VAL A 233 -10.94 -7.67 -3.54
CA VAL A 233 -11.86 -7.55 -4.67
C VAL A 233 -13.05 -8.47 -4.45
N TYR A 234 -14.22 -7.87 -4.29
CA TYR A 234 -15.51 -8.55 -4.26
C TYR A 234 -16.25 -8.30 -5.56
N ASP A 235 -16.66 -9.37 -6.23
CA ASP A 235 -17.36 -9.27 -7.50
C ASP A 235 -18.45 -10.34 -7.60
N ASN A 236 -19.31 -10.25 -8.60
CA ASN A 236 -20.24 -11.29 -8.95
C ASN A 236 -20.41 -11.43 -10.47
N THR A 237 -20.77 -12.62 -10.90
CA THR A 237 -20.93 -12.96 -12.33
C THR A 237 -22.04 -12.17 -13.03
N LYS A 238 -22.98 -11.59 -12.27
CA LYS A 238 -24.11 -10.86 -12.84
C LYS A 238 -23.83 -9.38 -13.08
N TYR A 239 -23.06 -8.75 -12.17
CA TYR A 239 -22.87 -7.29 -12.19
C TYR A 239 -21.44 -6.86 -12.45
N ALA A 240 -20.45 -7.74 -12.26
CA ALA A 240 -19.03 -7.50 -12.52
C ALA A 240 -18.55 -6.13 -11.99
N TYR A 241 -18.64 -5.94 -10.67
CA TYR A 241 -18.34 -4.65 -10.03
C TYR A 241 -16.92 -4.16 -10.24
N PHE A 242 -15.95 -5.03 -10.40
CA PHE A 242 -14.55 -4.68 -10.63
C PHE A 242 -14.04 -5.13 -12.00
N GLU A 243 -14.15 -6.42 -12.31
CA GLU A 243 -13.65 -6.93 -13.60
C GLU A 243 -14.39 -6.35 -14.82
N GLY A 244 -15.65 -5.95 -14.65
CA GLY A 244 -16.47 -5.35 -15.71
C GLY A 244 -16.42 -3.82 -15.78
N LEU A 245 -15.53 -3.16 -15.04
CA LEU A 245 -15.39 -1.71 -15.17
C LEU A 245 -14.93 -1.31 -16.57
N ASN A 246 -15.49 -0.22 -17.07
CA ASN A 246 -15.29 0.27 -18.44
C ASN A 246 -15.46 1.79 -18.50
N THR A 247 -15.32 2.39 -19.67
CA THR A 247 -15.36 3.85 -19.87
C THR A 247 -16.68 4.52 -19.45
N THR A 248 -17.78 3.78 -19.37
CA THR A 248 -19.09 4.30 -18.96
C THR A 248 -19.43 4.01 -17.50
N SER A 249 -18.78 3.00 -16.91
CA SER A 249 -18.94 2.60 -15.50
C SER A 249 -17.59 2.21 -14.93
N TYR A 250 -16.93 3.16 -14.27
CA TYR A 250 -15.58 3.00 -13.71
C TYR A 250 -15.51 3.37 -12.22
N THR A 251 -16.60 3.11 -11.50
CA THR A 251 -16.62 3.24 -10.04
C THR A 251 -16.78 1.88 -9.38
N TYR A 252 -15.76 1.45 -8.63
CA TYR A 252 -15.83 0.20 -7.87
C TYR A 252 -16.61 0.39 -6.59
N ASN A 253 -17.80 -0.17 -6.51
CA ASN A 253 -18.62 -0.13 -5.31
C ASN A 253 -19.43 -1.42 -5.12
N PRO A 254 -18.88 -2.44 -4.43
CA PRO A 254 -19.61 -3.67 -4.13
C PRO A 254 -20.52 -3.57 -2.89
N LEU A 255 -20.68 -2.35 -2.32
CA LEU A 255 -21.50 -2.13 -1.13
C LEU A 255 -22.93 -1.70 -1.49
N THR A 256 -23.87 -2.10 -0.66
CA THR A 256 -25.23 -1.54 -0.64
C THR A 256 -25.24 -0.13 -0.05
N SER A 257 -26.36 0.57 -0.15
CA SER A 257 -26.56 1.88 0.50
C SER A 257 -26.41 1.85 2.04
N THR A 258 -26.51 0.67 2.65
CA THR A 258 -26.30 0.46 4.10
C THR A 258 -24.84 0.12 4.46
N GLY A 259 -23.93 0.13 3.49
CA GLY A 259 -22.50 -0.16 3.70
C GLY A 259 -22.16 -1.65 3.86
N LYS A 260 -23.09 -2.55 3.58
CA LYS A 260 -22.86 -4.00 3.58
C LYS A 260 -22.51 -4.47 2.17
N LEU A 261 -21.77 -5.58 2.07
CA LEU A 261 -21.55 -6.22 0.76
C LEU A 261 -22.90 -6.55 0.08
N ALA A 262 -22.97 -6.31 -1.22
CA ALA A 262 -24.12 -6.63 -2.01
C ALA A 262 -24.37 -8.15 -2.04
N THR A 263 -25.62 -8.56 -2.20
CA THR A 263 -25.99 -9.98 -2.25
C THR A 263 -25.35 -10.66 -3.46
N GLY A 264 -24.74 -11.81 -3.23
CA GLY A 264 -24.17 -12.66 -4.29
C GLY A 264 -22.72 -12.28 -4.68
N VAL A 265 -22.12 -11.24 -4.08
CA VAL A 265 -20.69 -10.98 -4.30
C VAL A 265 -19.83 -12.04 -3.62
N LYS A 266 -18.71 -12.38 -4.25
CA LYS A 266 -17.69 -13.31 -3.74
C LYS A 266 -16.34 -12.61 -3.73
N LEU A 267 -15.52 -12.97 -2.77
CA LEU A 267 -14.11 -12.56 -2.76
C LEU A 267 -13.38 -13.27 -3.91
N LEU A 268 -12.83 -12.50 -4.84
CA LEU A 268 -11.99 -13.02 -5.92
C LEU A 268 -10.52 -13.10 -5.50
N GLY A 269 -10.04 -12.15 -4.71
CA GLY A 269 -8.66 -12.12 -4.22
C GLY A 269 -8.29 -10.73 -3.72
N GLY A 270 -7.02 -10.56 -3.38
CA GLY A 270 -6.45 -9.28 -3.00
C GLY A 270 -5.74 -8.60 -4.17
N HIS A 271 -5.91 -7.27 -4.31
CA HIS A 271 -5.29 -6.46 -5.36
C HIS A 271 -4.58 -5.24 -4.78
N ALA A 272 -3.49 -4.81 -5.40
CA ALA A 272 -2.69 -3.68 -4.98
C ALA A 272 -2.59 -2.66 -6.11
N VAL A 273 -2.82 -1.38 -5.78
CA VAL A 273 -2.90 -0.25 -6.74
C VAL A 273 -2.47 1.05 -6.08
N PRO A 274 -1.94 2.05 -6.79
CA PRO A 274 -1.71 3.38 -6.26
C PRO A 274 -2.97 4.24 -6.30
N ILE A 275 -3.28 4.92 -5.21
CA ILE A 275 -4.19 6.06 -5.19
C ILE A 275 -3.40 7.27 -5.69
N ILE A 276 -3.86 7.90 -6.76
CA ILE A 276 -3.20 9.05 -7.40
C ILE A 276 -4.00 10.34 -7.27
N GLY A 277 -5.21 10.29 -6.73
CA GLY A 277 -6.03 11.49 -6.60
C GLY A 277 -7.28 11.30 -5.78
N TYR A 278 -8.03 12.36 -5.66
CA TYR A 278 -9.36 12.36 -5.04
C TYR A 278 -10.27 13.41 -5.69
N ASP A 279 -11.58 13.15 -5.62
CA ASP A 279 -12.63 14.09 -5.97
C ASP A 279 -13.68 14.14 -4.84
N ASP A 280 -13.75 15.27 -4.12
CA ASP A 280 -14.71 15.46 -3.04
C ASP A 280 -16.13 15.70 -3.53
N ASN A 281 -16.33 16.06 -4.80
CA ASN A 281 -17.67 16.16 -5.37
C ASN A 281 -18.25 14.75 -5.58
N LEU A 282 -17.40 13.80 -6.00
CA LEU A 282 -17.73 12.38 -6.13
C LEU A 282 -17.60 11.61 -4.80
N LYS A 283 -16.93 12.19 -3.79
CA LYS A 283 -16.55 11.53 -2.53
C LYS A 283 -15.78 10.23 -2.79
N ALA A 284 -14.80 10.28 -3.69
CA ALA A 284 -14.06 9.10 -4.14
C ALA A 284 -12.57 9.41 -4.32
N PHE A 285 -11.77 8.35 -4.23
CA PHE A 285 -10.38 8.35 -4.65
C PHE A 285 -10.27 7.95 -6.12
N LEU A 286 -9.37 8.61 -6.85
CA LEU A 286 -8.94 8.21 -8.19
C LEU A 286 -7.75 7.25 -8.06
N ILE A 287 -7.86 6.12 -8.73
CA ILE A 287 -6.91 5.01 -8.62
C ILE A 287 -6.46 4.59 -10.01
N GLU A 288 -5.16 4.37 -10.18
CA GLU A 288 -4.58 3.76 -11.36
C GLU A 288 -4.51 2.24 -11.19
N ASN A 289 -4.92 1.50 -12.21
CA ASN A 289 -4.87 0.04 -12.22
C ASN A 289 -3.77 -0.46 -13.16
N SER A 290 -3.34 -1.69 -12.96
CA SER A 290 -2.29 -2.36 -13.76
C SER A 290 -2.88 -3.41 -14.72
N TRP A 291 -3.99 -3.09 -15.40
CA TRP A 291 -4.67 -3.99 -16.34
C TRP A 291 -4.81 -3.39 -17.75
N GLY A 292 -3.92 -2.45 -18.09
CA GLY A 292 -3.90 -1.77 -19.37
C GLY A 292 -5.00 -0.76 -19.56
N THR A 293 -4.91 0.01 -20.63
CA THR A 293 -5.82 1.13 -20.92
C THR A 293 -7.19 0.72 -21.45
N SER A 294 -7.39 -0.56 -21.78
CA SER A 294 -8.69 -1.08 -22.24
C SER A 294 -9.65 -1.37 -21.10
N TRP A 295 -9.17 -1.45 -19.86
CA TRP A 295 -9.97 -1.66 -18.66
C TRP A 295 -10.31 -0.33 -18.00
N GLY A 296 -11.46 -0.25 -17.34
CA GLY A 296 -11.90 0.95 -16.64
C GLY A 296 -12.00 2.17 -17.55
N ASN A 297 -11.73 3.34 -17.04
CA ASN A 297 -11.62 4.57 -17.82
C ASN A 297 -10.16 4.84 -18.22
N GLY A 298 -9.69 4.17 -19.27
CA GLY A 298 -8.30 4.30 -19.70
C GLY A 298 -7.29 3.72 -18.71
N GLY A 299 -7.67 2.72 -17.92
CA GLY A 299 -6.87 2.10 -16.87
C GLY A 299 -7.14 2.64 -15.47
N TYR A 300 -8.03 3.62 -15.33
CA TYR A 300 -8.36 4.26 -14.05
C TYR A 300 -9.77 3.89 -13.56
N PHE A 301 -9.95 3.99 -12.24
CA PHE A 301 -11.27 3.83 -11.62
C PHE A 301 -11.42 4.71 -10.38
N TYR A 302 -12.65 4.95 -9.97
CA TYR A 302 -12.97 5.58 -8.70
C TYR A 302 -13.33 4.56 -7.63
N MET A 303 -12.82 4.76 -6.41
CA MET A 303 -13.24 4.05 -5.20
C MET A 303 -13.92 5.04 -4.25
N PRO A 304 -15.24 4.93 -3.99
CA PRO A 304 -15.91 5.78 -3.02
C PRO A 304 -15.26 5.73 -1.64
N TYR A 305 -15.27 6.84 -0.89
CA TYR A 305 -14.71 6.87 0.46
C TYR A 305 -15.36 5.84 1.39
N THR A 306 -16.64 5.56 1.19
CA THR A 306 -17.36 4.51 1.94
C THR A 306 -16.78 3.12 1.71
N VAL A 307 -16.33 2.82 0.49
CA VAL A 307 -15.65 1.56 0.15
C VAL A 307 -14.26 1.52 0.78
N PHE A 308 -13.51 2.60 0.67
CA PHE A 308 -12.18 2.73 1.30
C PHE A 308 -12.25 2.59 2.84
N MET A 309 -13.30 3.10 3.48
CA MET A 309 -13.51 2.97 4.92
C MET A 309 -13.95 1.58 5.38
N SER A 310 -14.40 0.72 4.46
CA SER A 310 -14.85 -0.64 4.79
C SER A 310 -13.67 -1.55 5.09
N LYS A 311 -13.54 -2.00 6.33
CA LYS A 311 -12.47 -2.93 6.75
C LYS A 311 -12.55 -4.30 6.07
N THR A 312 -13.72 -4.68 5.60
CA THR A 312 -13.92 -5.89 4.80
C THR A 312 -13.24 -5.77 3.43
N ILE A 313 -13.30 -4.57 2.83
CA ILE A 313 -12.71 -4.31 1.51
C ILE A 313 -11.26 -3.86 1.65
N VAL A 314 -10.98 -2.90 2.53
CA VAL A 314 -9.61 -2.40 2.77
C VAL A 314 -9.17 -2.79 4.18
N PRO A 315 -8.44 -3.92 4.34
CA PRO A 315 -7.90 -4.34 5.64
C PRO A 315 -7.01 -3.27 6.28
N SER A 316 -6.94 -3.26 7.60
CA SER A 316 -6.27 -2.19 8.36
C SER A 316 -4.78 -2.03 8.06
N SER A 317 -4.12 -3.10 7.62
CA SER A 317 -2.69 -3.14 7.31
C SER A 317 -2.35 -2.97 5.83
N ASN A 318 -3.29 -2.46 5.02
CA ASN A 318 -3.15 -2.48 3.56
C ASN A 318 -3.02 -1.09 2.92
N VAL A 319 -2.71 -0.05 3.69
CA VAL A 319 -2.54 1.31 3.13
C VAL A 319 -1.19 1.87 3.57
N TYR A 320 -0.36 2.27 2.60
CA TYR A 320 0.99 2.77 2.83
C TYR A 320 1.28 4.00 2.00
N TYR A 321 2.25 4.78 2.43
CA TYR A 321 2.93 5.76 1.59
C TYR A 321 4.43 5.61 1.75
N ALA A 322 5.17 6.14 0.79
CA ALA A 322 6.62 6.24 0.85
C ALA A 322 7.07 7.63 0.40
N THR A 323 8.26 8.06 0.80
CA THR A 323 8.85 9.34 0.39
C THR A 323 10.30 9.14 -0.05
N LEU A 324 10.75 9.91 -1.03
CA LEU A 324 12.17 10.05 -1.33
C LEU A 324 12.87 10.92 -0.27
N ASN A 325 14.19 10.78 -0.14
CA ASN A 325 15.02 11.67 0.67
C ASN A 325 15.13 13.05 0.04
#